data_30f2d3da603632a5b5ebd3d17b5e9853
#
_entry.id   30f2d3da603632a5b5ebd3d17b5e9853
#
_cell.length_a   1.000
_cell.length_b   1.000
_cell.length_c   1.000
_cell.angle_alpha   90.00
_cell.angle_beta   90.00
_cell.angle_gamma   90.00
#
_symmetry.space_group_name_H-M   'P 1'
#
loop_
_entity.id
_entity.type
_entity.pdbx_description
1 polymer ?
#
loop_
_entity_poly.entity_id
_entity_poly.type
_entity_poly.pdbx_seq_one_letter_code
_entity_poly.pdbx_strand_id
1 'polypeptide(L)'
;MFKIIEDKPPQWLLDNIASSTDKLKSNYTLERLKLEQMICFCLLYEDDKIVGFSGLQKFEGNTARVNSRCYITPEYRQYKIRNERVRYPWKYLAPYQIKVAEKLGYTKLFWSTELYKRPEKTMNLTIKYATQYIPEGWQYKRLGHKDINGVKQEVCEILKS
;
A
#
# COMPACT_ATOMS: atom_id res chain seq x y z
N MET A 1 19.83 5.95 -3.53
CA MET A 1 19.22 6.13 -2.21
C MET A 1 17.72 6.33 -2.36
N PHE A 2 16.95 5.63 -1.56
CA PHE A 2 15.49 5.74 -1.59
C PHE A 2 15.01 6.88 -0.70
N LYS A 3 14.00 7.61 -1.18
CA LYS A 3 13.34 8.65 -0.39
C LYS A 3 11.86 8.71 -0.72
N ILE A 4 11.07 9.21 0.23
CA ILE A 4 9.64 9.43 0.06
C ILE A 4 9.40 10.91 -0.16
N ILE A 5 8.61 11.23 -1.20
CA ILE A 5 8.11 12.57 -1.44
C ILE A 5 6.59 12.51 -1.40
N GLU A 6 6.00 13.35 -0.58
CA GLU A 6 4.55 13.47 -0.49
C GLU A 6 4.04 14.38 -1.59
N ASP A 7 3.50 13.78 -2.65
CA ASP A 7 3.00 14.49 -3.82
C ASP A 7 2.06 13.58 -4.62
N LYS A 8 1.23 14.19 -5.46
CA LYS A 8 0.34 13.46 -6.35
C LYS A 8 1.17 12.73 -7.43
N PRO A 9 0.76 11.51 -7.81
CA PRO A 9 1.44 10.81 -8.88
C PRO A 9 1.29 11.58 -10.21
N PRO A 10 2.36 11.65 -11.02
CA PRO A 10 2.28 12.29 -12.32
C PRO A 10 1.40 11.51 -13.29
N GLN A 11 0.86 12.17 -14.30
CA GLN A 11 -0.09 11.55 -15.24
C GLN A 11 0.49 10.32 -15.95
N TRP A 12 1.76 10.33 -16.31
CA TRP A 12 2.38 9.18 -16.98
C TRP A 12 2.35 7.92 -16.10
N LEU A 13 2.50 8.09 -14.78
CA LEU A 13 2.45 6.97 -13.85
C LEU A 13 1.02 6.42 -13.74
N LEU A 14 0.03 7.30 -13.69
CA LEU A 14 -1.38 6.91 -13.68
C LEU A 14 -1.76 6.17 -14.97
N ASP A 15 -1.26 6.62 -16.11
CA ASP A 15 -1.48 5.97 -17.40
C ASP A 15 -0.85 4.57 -17.44
N ASN A 16 0.35 4.44 -16.90
CA ASN A 16 1.03 3.14 -16.82
C ASN A 16 0.26 2.17 -15.94
N ILE A 17 -0.29 2.63 -14.83
CA ILE A 17 -1.10 1.81 -13.94
C ILE A 17 -2.38 1.36 -14.65
N ALA A 18 -3.06 2.28 -15.33
CA ALA A 18 -4.31 1.98 -16.03
C ALA A 18 -4.11 0.96 -17.16
N SER A 19 -2.95 0.96 -17.81
CA SER A 19 -2.62 0.03 -18.89
C SER A 19 -1.92 -1.24 -18.41
N SER A 20 -1.62 -1.37 -17.12
CA SER A 20 -0.88 -2.51 -16.58
C SER A 20 -1.66 -3.80 -16.72
N THR A 21 -0.98 -4.85 -17.19
CA THR A 21 -1.53 -6.20 -17.25
C THR A 21 -1.55 -6.89 -15.88
N ASP A 22 -0.82 -6.33 -14.92
CA ASP A 22 -0.74 -6.86 -13.55
C ASP A 22 -1.81 -6.27 -12.63
N LYS A 23 -2.65 -5.39 -13.14
CA LYS A 23 -3.71 -4.77 -12.34
C LYS A 23 -4.70 -5.81 -11.83
N LEU A 24 -5.13 -5.62 -10.60
CA LEU A 24 -6.16 -6.43 -9.98
C LEU A 24 -7.54 -5.89 -10.36
N LYS A 25 -8.57 -6.76 -10.28
CA LYS A 25 -9.93 -6.42 -10.72
C LYS A 25 -10.51 -5.17 -10.08
N SER A 26 -10.20 -4.93 -8.81
CA SER A 26 -10.75 -3.80 -8.04
C SER A 26 -9.94 -2.53 -8.14
N ASN A 27 -8.79 -2.56 -8.83
CA ASN A 27 -7.79 -1.52 -8.72
C ASN A 27 -7.48 -0.79 -10.00
N TYR A 28 -6.74 0.28 -9.84
CA TYR A 28 -5.96 0.97 -10.84
C TYR A 28 -6.74 1.62 -11.96
N THR A 29 -7.97 2.04 -11.71
CA THR A 29 -8.64 2.99 -12.57
C THR A 29 -8.50 4.38 -11.97
N LEU A 30 -8.35 5.39 -12.80
CA LEU A 30 -8.23 6.78 -12.33
C LEU A 30 -9.41 7.18 -11.46
N GLU A 31 -10.61 6.73 -11.85
CA GLU A 31 -11.85 6.99 -11.10
C GLU A 31 -11.83 6.44 -9.68
N ARG A 32 -11.10 5.35 -9.47
CA ARG A 32 -11.02 4.71 -8.14
C ARG A 32 -9.94 5.29 -7.24
N LEU A 33 -9.14 6.21 -7.72
CA LEU A 33 -8.18 6.89 -6.86
C LEU A 33 -8.88 7.71 -5.77
N LYS A 34 -10.11 8.14 -6.04
CA LYS A 34 -10.92 8.89 -5.07
C LYS A 34 -10.08 9.96 -4.36
N LEU A 35 -9.61 10.91 -5.14
CA LEU A 35 -8.67 11.93 -4.69
C LEU A 35 -9.16 12.64 -3.42
N GLU A 36 -10.46 12.88 -3.32
CA GLU A 36 -11.08 13.54 -2.17
C GLU A 36 -10.98 12.73 -0.87
N GLN A 37 -10.74 11.42 -0.97
CA GLN A 37 -10.59 10.54 0.20
C GLN A 37 -9.13 10.33 0.59
N MET A 38 -8.19 10.77 -0.23
CA MET A 38 -6.77 10.60 0.07
C MET A 38 -6.31 11.63 1.09
N ILE A 39 -5.68 11.14 2.14
CA ILE A 39 -5.06 11.99 3.16
C ILE A 39 -3.70 12.47 2.65
N CYS A 40 -2.92 11.55 2.09
CA CYS A 40 -1.67 11.90 1.43
C CYS A 40 -1.33 10.88 0.35
N PHE A 41 -0.60 11.34 -0.66
CA PHE A 41 0.02 10.49 -1.66
C PHE A 41 1.53 10.45 -1.40
N CYS A 42 2.12 9.27 -1.47
CA CYS A 42 3.54 9.08 -1.25
C CYS A 42 4.19 8.51 -2.50
N LEU A 43 5.17 9.20 -3.01
CA LEU A 43 6.00 8.74 -4.12
C LEU A 43 7.31 8.21 -3.58
N LEU A 44 7.68 7.00 -4.01
CA LEU A 44 8.97 6.41 -3.68
C LEU A 44 9.95 6.71 -4.82
N TYR A 45 11.05 7.36 -4.48
CA TYR A 45 12.12 7.69 -5.42
C TYR A 45 13.37 6.89 -5.10
N GLU A 46 14.02 6.39 -6.12
CA GLU A 46 15.42 6.03 -6.06
C GLU A 46 16.18 7.09 -6.87
N ASP A 47 16.97 7.90 -6.17
CA ASP A 47 17.62 9.08 -6.76
C ASP A 47 16.58 9.99 -7.42
N ASP A 48 16.62 10.20 -8.72
CA ASP A 48 15.68 11.07 -9.43
C ASP A 48 14.53 10.32 -10.09
N LYS A 49 14.42 9.01 -9.84
CA LYS A 49 13.48 8.15 -10.53
C LYS A 49 12.35 7.69 -9.64
N ILE A 50 11.11 7.81 -10.12
CA ILE A 50 9.95 7.27 -9.41
C ILE A 50 9.93 5.75 -9.53
N VAL A 51 9.95 5.08 -8.40
CA VAL A 51 9.93 3.62 -8.28
C VAL A 51 8.55 3.09 -7.97
N GLY A 52 7.75 3.87 -7.25
CA GLY A 52 6.41 3.46 -6.87
C GLY A 52 5.63 4.53 -6.19
N PHE A 53 4.37 4.23 -5.88
CA PHE A 53 3.56 5.09 -5.06
C PHE A 53 2.50 4.30 -4.30
N SER A 54 2.00 4.92 -3.26
CA SER A 54 0.78 4.53 -2.57
C SER A 54 0.29 5.70 -1.75
N GLY A 55 -0.88 5.54 -1.14
CA GLY A 55 -1.43 6.62 -0.34
C GLY A 55 -2.06 6.14 0.97
N LEU A 56 -2.23 7.09 1.87
CA LEU A 56 -3.06 6.95 3.05
C LEU A 56 -4.43 7.49 2.70
N GLN A 57 -5.47 6.66 2.85
CA GLN A 57 -6.82 6.99 2.43
C GLN A 57 -7.77 6.91 3.60
N LYS A 58 -8.73 7.84 3.68
CA LYS A 58 -9.82 7.74 4.66
C LYS A 58 -10.61 6.46 4.40
N PHE A 59 -10.95 5.77 5.48
CA PHE A 59 -11.74 4.56 5.42
C PHE A 59 -12.99 4.75 6.29
N GLU A 60 -13.56 3.68 6.82
CA GLU A 60 -14.77 3.76 7.62
C GLU A 60 -14.50 4.32 9.03
N GLY A 61 -15.37 5.21 9.52
CA GLY A 61 -15.27 5.77 10.86
C GLY A 61 -13.94 6.48 11.09
N ASN A 62 -13.28 6.16 12.20
CA ASN A 62 -12.00 6.77 12.59
C ASN A 62 -10.79 5.93 12.14
N THR A 63 -10.92 5.22 11.02
CA THR A 63 -9.83 4.44 10.47
C THR A 63 -9.35 5.02 9.15
N ALA A 64 -8.09 4.73 8.80
CA ALA A 64 -7.52 5.05 7.51
C ALA A 64 -6.87 3.80 6.92
N ARG A 65 -6.76 3.75 5.61
CA ARG A 65 -6.16 2.62 4.89
C ARG A 65 -4.75 2.99 4.44
N VAL A 66 -3.78 2.17 4.82
CA VAL A 66 -2.39 2.32 4.38
C VAL A 66 -2.17 1.60 3.06
N ASN A 67 -1.16 2.03 2.33
CA ASN A 67 -0.79 1.47 1.03
C ASN A 67 -1.97 1.36 0.06
N SER A 68 -2.88 2.35 0.11
CA SER A 68 -3.99 2.42 -0.82
C SER A 68 -3.47 2.70 -2.23
N ARG A 69 -3.97 1.93 -3.19
CA ARG A 69 -3.59 2.07 -4.61
C ARG A 69 -2.09 1.91 -4.84
N CYS A 70 -1.49 0.98 -4.12
CA CYS A 70 -0.06 0.73 -4.18
C CYS A 70 0.38 0.21 -5.54
N TYR A 71 1.46 0.77 -6.06
CA TYR A 71 2.05 0.36 -7.33
C TYR A 71 3.56 0.51 -7.28
N ILE A 72 4.26 -0.52 -7.67
CA ILE A 72 5.70 -0.52 -7.85
C ILE A 72 5.97 -0.72 -9.34
N THR A 73 6.85 0.10 -9.92
CA THR A 73 7.14 0.03 -11.35
C THR A 73 7.73 -1.34 -11.73
N PRO A 74 7.45 -1.85 -12.94
CA PRO A 74 7.84 -3.21 -13.33
C PRO A 74 9.31 -3.53 -13.15
N GLU A 75 10.20 -2.60 -13.43
CA GLU A 75 11.65 -2.80 -13.30
C GLU A 75 12.12 -3.03 -11.87
N TYR A 76 11.32 -2.64 -10.88
CA TYR A 76 11.61 -2.82 -9.46
C TYR A 76 10.82 -3.97 -8.82
N ARG A 77 10.15 -4.77 -9.62
CA ARG A 77 9.40 -5.95 -9.14
C ARG A 77 10.23 -7.20 -9.33
N GLN A 78 11.25 -7.38 -8.53
CA GLN A 78 12.12 -8.53 -8.64
C GLN A 78 11.59 -9.71 -7.84
N TYR A 79 10.66 -10.43 -8.43
CA TYR A 79 9.95 -11.53 -7.77
C TYR A 79 10.83 -12.70 -7.37
N LYS A 80 11.83 -13.03 -8.17
CA LYS A 80 12.65 -14.23 -7.97
C LYS A 80 13.67 -14.07 -6.86
N ILE A 81 14.18 -12.86 -6.68
CA ILE A 81 15.31 -12.62 -5.78
C ILE A 81 14.89 -11.85 -4.54
N ARG A 82 14.16 -10.76 -4.68
CA ARG A 82 13.93 -9.81 -3.59
C ARG A 82 12.46 -9.55 -3.24
N ASN A 83 11.54 -9.90 -4.11
CA ASN A 83 10.11 -9.62 -3.92
C ASN A 83 9.82 -8.14 -3.63
N GLU A 84 10.44 -7.24 -4.35
CA GLU A 84 10.39 -5.80 -4.10
C GLU A 84 8.97 -5.23 -4.24
N ARG A 85 8.14 -5.87 -5.05
CA ARG A 85 6.72 -5.50 -5.17
C ARG A 85 5.99 -5.54 -3.83
N VAL A 86 6.34 -6.48 -2.98
CA VAL A 86 5.72 -6.63 -1.64
C VAL A 86 6.55 -5.89 -0.59
N ARG A 87 7.88 -5.92 -0.72
CA ARG A 87 8.79 -5.38 0.27
C ARG A 87 8.80 -3.85 0.30
N TYR A 88 8.89 -3.19 -0.85
CA TYR A 88 9.00 -1.73 -0.90
C TYR A 88 7.82 -0.99 -0.28
N PRO A 89 6.57 -1.40 -0.50
CA PRO A 89 5.46 -0.76 0.18
C PRO A 89 5.57 -0.79 1.69
N TRP A 90 6.02 -1.89 2.25
CA TRP A 90 6.15 -2.05 3.71
C TRP A 90 7.44 -1.46 4.27
N LYS A 91 8.51 -1.48 3.49
CA LYS A 91 9.79 -0.91 3.95
C LYS A 91 9.80 0.62 3.91
N TYR A 92 9.21 1.21 2.88
CA TYR A 92 9.33 2.65 2.64
C TYR A 92 8.02 3.41 2.75
N LEU A 93 6.97 2.94 2.08
CA LEU A 93 5.74 3.71 1.93
C LEU A 93 4.86 3.65 3.18
N ALA A 94 4.60 2.46 3.71
CA ALA A 94 3.75 2.30 4.87
C ALA A 94 4.28 2.99 6.13
N PRO A 95 5.58 2.89 6.49
CA PRO A 95 6.09 3.57 7.67
C PRO A 95 5.88 5.09 7.63
N TYR A 96 6.07 5.70 6.48
CA TYR A 96 5.79 7.13 6.31
C TYR A 96 4.32 7.44 6.56
N GLN A 97 3.43 6.67 5.94
CA GLN A 97 1.97 6.85 6.08
C GLN A 97 1.50 6.63 7.52
N ILE A 98 2.06 5.65 8.21
CA ILE A 98 1.72 5.39 9.62
C ILE A 98 2.12 6.55 10.50
N LYS A 99 3.26 7.16 10.25
CA LYS A 99 3.68 8.37 10.98
C LYS A 99 2.76 9.55 10.72
N VAL A 100 2.32 9.74 9.48
CA VAL A 100 1.32 10.77 9.15
C VAL A 100 0.01 10.50 9.88
N ALA A 101 -0.46 9.27 9.85
CA ALA A 101 -1.70 8.87 10.55
C ALA A 101 -1.59 9.10 12.05
N GLU A 102 -0.46 8.78 12.65
CA GLU A 102 -0.21 9.01 14.08
C GLU A 102 -0.30 10.49 14.43
N LYS A 103 0.30 11.37 13.64
CA LYS A 103 0.20 12.82 13.84
C LYS A 103 -1.22 13.33 13.74
N LEU A 104 -2.05 12.69 12.93
CA LEU A 104 -3.46 13.06 12.75
C LEU A 104 -4.37 12.45 13.81
N GLY A 105 -3.83 11.66 14.74
CA GLY A 105 -4.61 11.09 15.84
C GLY A 105 -5.22 9.72 15.56
N TYR A 106 -4.89 9.08 14.45
CA TYR A 106 -5.35 7.72 14.19
C TYR A 106 -4.67 6.73 15.13
N THR A 107 -5.45 5.80 15.66
CA THR A 107 -4.93 4.71 16.51
C THR A 107 -5.16 3.34 15.86
N LYS A 108 -5.88 3.30 14.77
CA LYS A 108 -6.22 2.08 14.06
C LYS A 108 -6.17 2.34 12.56
N LEU A 109 -5.43 1.51 11.87
CA LEU A 109 -5.30 1.56 10.43
C LEU A 109 -5.74 0.24 9.82
N PHE A 110 -6.08 0.28 8.56
CA PHE A 110 -6.59 -0.85 7.82
C PHE A 110 -5.68 -1.13 6.63
N TRP A 111 -5.57 -2.40 6.26
CA TRP A 111 -4.91 -2.80 5.02
C TRP A 111 -5.58 -4.05 4.48
N SER A 112 -5.68 -4.16 3.17
CA SER A 112 -6.21 -5.35 2.52
C SER A 112 -5.50 -5.63 1.21
N THR A 113 -5.47 -6.92 0.82
CA THR A 113 -4.98 -7.33 -0.48
C THR A 113 -5.95 -8.32 -1.11
N GLU A 114 -6.14 -8.20 -2.42
CA GLU A 114 -6.94 -9.17 -3.16
C GLU A 114 -6.24 -10.53 -3.18
N LEU A 115 -7.03 -11.57 -3.05
CA LEU A 115 -6.56 -12.95 -3.21
C LEU A 115 -6.44 -13.23 -4.70
N TYR A 116 -5.23 -13.03 -5.21
CA TYR A 116 -4.90 -13.18 -6.62
C TYR A 116 -3.64 -14.04 -6.72
N LYS A 117 -3.53 -14.93 -7.68
CA LYS A 117 -2.39 -15.85 -7.87
C LYS A 117 -1.57 -16.09 -6.60
N ARG A 118 -1.35 -17.30 -6.16
CA ARG A 118 -0.55 -17.63 -4.98
C ARG A 118 -0.82 -16.73 -3.74
N PRO A 119 -2.06 -16.64 -3.30
CA PRO A 119 -2.42 -15.71 -2.21
C PRO A 119 -1.66 -16.00 -0.91
N GLU A 120 -1.43 -17.27 -0.57
CA GLU A 120 -0.71 -17.66 0.64
C GLU A 120 0.73 -17.15 0.66
N LYS A 121 1.44 -17.30 -0.45
CA LYS A 121 2.82 -16.84 -0.55
C LYS A 121 2.90 -15.33 -0.42
N THR A 122 2.01 -14.62 -1.09
CA THR A 122 1.93 -13.16 -1.01
C THR A 122 1.63 -12.70 0.40
N MET A 123 0.68 -13.34 1.07
CA MET A 123 0.33 -13.02 2.45
C MET A 123 1.47 -13.27 3.42
N ASN A 124 2.15 -14.41 3.28
CA ASN A 124 3.30 -14.71 4.15
C ASN A 124 4.42 -13.69 4.00
N LEU A 125 4.71 -13.26 2.78
CA LEU A 125 5.70 -12.22 2.52
C LEU A 125 5.24 -10.87 3.07
N THR A 126 3.98 -10.54 2.91
CA THR A 126 3.41 -9.30 3.42
C THR A 126 3.51 -9.24 4.94
N ILE A 127 3.12 -10.31 5.63
CA ILE A 127 3.22 -10.40 7.09
C ILE A 127 4.67 -10.25 7.54
N LYS A 128 5.58 -10.93 6.86
CA LYS A 128 7.01 -10.84 7.16
C LYS A 128 7.51 -9.40 7.08
N TYR A 129 7.24 -8.71 5.98
CA TYR A 129 7.75 -7.36 5.78
C TYR A 129 6.98 -6.32 6.61
N ALA A 130 5.69 -6.47 6.74
CA ALA A 130 4.90 -5.59 7.62
C ALA A 130 5.42 -5.65 9.05
N THR A 131 5.60 -6.85 9.58
CA THR A 131 6.11 -7.05 10.94
C THR A 131 7.52 -6.49 11.12
N GLN A 132 8.35 -6.62 10.09
CA GLN A 132 9.74 -6.17 10.13
C GLN A 132 9.86 -4.63 10.11
N TYR A 133 9.02 -3.96 9.34
CA TYR A 133 9.19 -2.53 9.05
C TYR A 133 8.13 -1.62 9.68
N ILE A 134 7.13 -2.17 10.30
CA ILE A 134 6.12 -1.35 10.98
C ILE A 134 6.79 -0.51 12.08
N PRO A 135 6.44 0.78 12.23
CA PRO A 135 7.05 1.61 13.26
C PRO A 135 6.82 1.08 14.67
N GLU A 136 7.78 1.35 15.55
CA GLU A 136 7.64 1.03 16.96
C GLU A 136 6.38 1.67 17.54
N GLY A 137 5.68 0.95 18.41
CA GLY A 137 4.42 1.41 18.97
C GLY A 137 3.18 1.00 18.19
N TRP A 138 3.37 0.29 17.06
CA TRP A 138 2.27 -0.24 16.26
C TRP A 138 2.37 -1.75 16.12
N GLN A 139 1.23 -2.41 15.98
CA GLN A 139 1.15 -3.86 15.83
C GLN A 139 0.32 -4.22 14.60
N TYR A 140 0.75 -5.25 13.89
CA TYR A 140 0.07 -5.80 12.74
C TYR A 140 -0.82 -6.97 13.17
N LYS A 141 -2.09 -6.95 12.82
CA LYS A 141 -3.03 -8.00 13.16
C LYS A 141 -3.79 -8.48 11.91
N ARG A 142 -3.71 -9.78 11.65
CA ARG A 142 -4.45 -10.40 10.55
C ARG A 142 -5.87 -10.69 10.99
N LEU A 143 -6.87 -10.31 10.17
CA LEU A 143 -8.29 -10.52 10.46
C LEU A 143 -8.91 -11.65 9.62
N GLY A 144 -8.27 -12.09 8.56
CA GLY A 144 -8.79 -13.12 7.66
C GLY A 144 -9.44 -12.56 6.41
N HIS A 145 -10.36 -13.31 5.82
CA HIS A 145 -10.97 -12.95 4.55
C HIS A 145 -12.22 -12.10 4.73
N LYS A 146 -12.42 -11.15 3.81
CA LYS A 146 -13.61 -10.30 3.78
C LYS A 146 -13.88 -9.87 2.34
N ASP A 147 -15.16 -9.74 1.98
CA ASP A 147 -15.55 -9.18 0.70
C ASP A 147 -15.56 -7.65 0.80
N ILE A 148 -14.81 -7.01 -0.10
CA ILE A 148 -14.77 -5.55 -0.21
C ILE A 148 -15.11 -5.19 -1.64
N ASN A 149 -16.24 -4.49 -1.83
CA ASN A 149 -16.74 -4.12 -3.15
C ASN A 149 -16.88 -5.33 -4.09
N GLY A 150 -17.32 -6.47 -3.55
CA GLY A 150 -17.53 -7.69 -4.34
C GLY A 150 -16.26 -8.48 -4.63
N VAL A 151 -15.13 -8.09 -4.07
CA VAL A 151 -13.86 -8.77 -4.25
C VAL A 151 -13.39 -9.34 -2.92
N LYS A 152 -13.08 -10.65 -2.92
CA LYS A 152 -12.56 -11.33 -1.73
C LYS A 152 -11.14 -10.88 -1.44
N GLN A 153 -10.92 -10.39 -0.23
CA GLN A 153 -9.64 -9.86 0.19
C GLN A 153 -9.22 -10.40 1.55
N GLU A 154 -7.91 -10.51 1.73
CA GLU A 154 -7.30 -10.70 3.04
C GLU A 154 -7.24 -9.35 3.73
N VAL A 155 -7.68 -9.27 4.97
CA VAL A 155 -7.86 -8.02 5.72
C VAL A 155 -6.97 -8.02 6.95
N CYS A 156 -6.34 -6.89 7.20
CA CYS A 156 -5.45 -6.69 8.34
C CYS A 156 -5.69 -5.34 8.99
N GLU A 157 -5.43 -5.29 10.28
CA GLU A 157 -5.41 -4.04 11.05
C GLU A 157 -3.99 -3.74 11.52
N ILE A 158 -3.69 -2.46 11.64
CA ILE A 158 -2.47 -1.96 12.25
C ILE A 158 -2.90 -1.10 13.41
N LEU A 159 -2.56 -1.54 14.61
CA LEU A 159 -3.06 -0.97 15.86
C LEU A 159 -1.95 -0.29 16.64
N LYS A 160 -2.24 0.90 17.15
CA LYS A 160 -1.33 1.58 18.04
C LYS A 160 -1.36 0.92 19.42
N SER A 161 -0.18 0.64 19.92
CA SER A 161 -0.01 0.03 21.25
C SER A 161 -0.30 1.00 22.36
#